data_f444b93503b2f346ddf85b538cf0bfb7
#
_entry.id   f444b93503b2f346ddf85b538cf0bfb7
#
_cell.length_a   1.000
_cell.length_b   1.000
_cell.length_c   1.000
_cell.angle_alpha   90.00
_cell.angle_beta   90.00
_cell.angle_gamma   90.00
#
_symmetry.space_group_name_H-M   'P 1'
#
loop_
_entity.id
_entity.type
_entity.pdbx_description
1 polymer ?
#
loop_
_entity_poly.entity_id
_entity_poly.type
_entity_poly.pdbx_seq_one_letter_code
_entity_poly.pdbx_strand_id
1 'polypeptide(L)'
;MEGTAPKTHRIAVLTGGRGRGSNLRAIHRHFESLGFPATVALVIGDREQTPVRELCQDLKLPFVYVPSKDMQSYEAEVIRLVKEHGIELIALAGFLKLLSADFLSRIQVPVLNIHPSLLPKYGGTKMYGMRVHEAVFASGDKESGATVHEVSPVYDAGRIVLQRKVDISDCCNSEEIAGKVLKIEHQIYAEAILQYLKAKR
;
A
#
# COMPACT_ATOMS: atom_id res chain seq x y z
N MET A 1 -5.04 -18.52 35.25
CA MET A 1 -5.62 -17.81 34.09
C MET A 1 -4.54 -17.76 33.03
N GLU A 2 -4.62 -18.67 32.06
CA GLU A 2 -3.72 -18.66 30.90
C GLU A 2 -4.07 -17.45 30.05
N GLY A 3 -3.22 -16.44 30.07
CA GLY A 3 -3.34 -15.29 29.18
C GLY A 3 -3.11 -15.75 27.74
N THR A 4 -4.16 -15.86 26.94
CA THR A 4 -4.04 -16.09 25.50
C THR A 4 -3.16 -15.00 24.90
N ALA A 5 -2.06 -15.38 24.27
CA ALA A 5 -1.19 -14.44 23.56
C ALA A 5 -2.05 -13.59 22.60
N PRO A 6 -1.79 -12.28 22.50
CA PRO A 6 -2.60 -11.40 21.66
C PRO A 6 -2.56 -11.92 20.20
N LYS A 7 -3.74 -12.05 19.59
CA LYS A 7 -3.88 -12.48 18.20
C LYS A 7 -3.09 -11.53 17.29
N THR A 8 -2.14 -12.08 16.54
CA THR A 8 -1.35 -11.33 15.57
C THR A 8 -2.14 -11.16 14.25
N HIS A 9 -2.38 -9.92 13.84
CA HIS A 9 -3.04 -9.62 12.57
C HIS A 9 -2.14 -9.94 11.37
N ARG A 10 -2.68 -10.61 10.38
CA ARG A 10 -1.96 -11.07 9.20
C ARG A 10 -2.26 -10.19 7.99
N ILE A 11 -1.24 -9.50 7.48
CA ILE A 11 -1.37 -8.52 6.39
C ILE A 11 -0.75 -9.11 5.12
N ALA A 12 -1.44 -8.98 3.98
CA ALA A 12 -0.83 -9.20 2.68
C ALA A 12 -0.44 -7.85 2.06
N VAL A 13 0.72 -7.83 1.39
CA VAL A 13 1.15 -6.67 0.59
C VAL A 13 1.16 -7.06 -0.88
N LEU A 14 0.36 -6.38 -1.70
CA LEU A 14 0.37 -6.51 -3.15
C LEU A 14 1.31 -5.47 -3.75
N THR A 15 2.22 -5.94 -4.60
CA THR A 15 3.20 -5.09 -5.28
C THR A 15 3.14 -5.30 -6.77
N GLY A 16 3.49 -4.26 -7.54
CA GLY A 16 3.51 -4.34 -9.00
C GLY A 16 4.69 -3.61 -9.62
N GLY A 17 4.95 -3.94 -10.88
CA GLY A 17 5.91 -3.22 -11.68
C GLY A 17 7.37 -3.37 -11.23
N ARG A 18 8.10 -2.24 -11.26
CA ARG A 18 9.54 -2.16 -10.99
C ARG A 18 9.87 -1.47 -9.65
N GLY A 19 8.90 -1.38 -8.75
CA GLY A 19 9.10 -0.76 -7.45
C GLY A 19 10.19 -1.43 -6.63
N ARG A 20 10.88 -0.65 -5.78
CA ARG A 20 11.94 -1.15 -4.89
C ARG A 20 11.41 -1.66 -3.54
N GLY A 21 10.09 -1.60 -3.31
CA GLY A 21 9.47 -2.07 -2.08
C GLY A 21 9.69 -1.19 -0.85
N SER A 22 9.92 0.12 -1.03
CA SER A 22 10.19 1.02 0.09
C SER A 22 9.03 1.08 1.10
N ASN A 23 7.78 1.11 0.62
CA ASN A 23 6.59 1.06 1.47
C ASN A 23 6.45 -0.31 2.18
N LEU A 24 6.71 -1.43 1.49
CA LEU A 24 6.76 -2.75 2.13
C LEU A 24 7.78 -2.78 3.28
N ARG A 25 9.00 -2.29 3.03
CA ARG A 25 10.05 -2.21 4.05
C ARG A 25 9.62 -1.33 5.23
N ALA A 26 8.98 -0.20 4.96
CA ALA A 26 8.50 0.71 6.00
C ALA A 26 7.41 0.07 6.86
N ILE A 27 6.41 -0.59 6.25
CA ILE A 27 5.34 -1.32 6.96
C ILE A 27 5.93 -2.41 7.86
N HIS A 28 6.82 -3.26 7.30
CA HIS A 28 7.44 -4.35 8.04
C HIS A 28 8.22 -3.86 9.26
N ARG A 29 9.12 -2.90 9.08
CA ARG A 29 9.90 -2.32 10.18
C ARG A 29 9.04 -1.66 11.25
N HIS A 30 7.97 -1.00 10.85
CA HIS A 30 7.07 -0.34 11.79
C HIS A 30 6.34 -1.37 12.68
N PHE A 31 5.89 -2.47 12.11
CA PHE A 31 5.26 -3.55 12.88
C PHE A 31 6.24 -4.20 13.87
N GLU A 32 7.50 -4.39 13.47
CA GLU A 32 8.53 -4.92 14.38
C GLU A 32 8.88 -3.95 15.52
N SER A 33 8.96 -2.65 15.22
CA SER A 33 9.41 -1.65 16.21
C SER A 33 8.39 -1.34 17.28
N LEU A 34 7.09 -1.41 17.00
CA LEU A 34 6.03 -1.01 17.93
C LEU A 34 5.52 -2.16 18.80
N GLY A 35 5.97 -3.40 18.61
CA GLY A 35 5.41 -4.56 19.31
C GLY A 35 3.90 -4.71 19.12
N PHE A 36 3.34 -4.13 18.06
CA PHE A 36 1.93 -4.29 17.73
C PHE A 36 1.72 -5.68 17.12
N PRO A 37 0.65 -6.38 17.50
CA PRO A 37 0.40 -7.73 17.02
C PRO A 37 -0.08 -7.75 15.56
N ALA A 38 0.75 -7.27 14.63
CA ALA A 38 0.56 -7.35 13.18
C ALA A 38 1.84 -7.78 12.49
N THR A 39 1.72 -8.53 11.42
CA THR A 39 2.85 -9.00 10.61
C THR A 39 2.51 -8.96 9.13
N VAL A 40 3.52 -8.70 8.28
CA VAL A 40 3.43 -8.97 6.85
C VAL A 40 3.55 -10.48 6.66
N ALA A 41 2.41 -11.14 6.50
CA ALA A 41 2.33 -12.60 6.41
C ALA A 41 2.50 -13.12 4.98
N LEU A 42 2.32 -12.26 3.98
CA LEU A 42 2.43 -12.61 2.57
C LEU A 42 2.72 -11.37 1.72
N VAL A 43 3.62 -11.50 0.75
CA VAL A 43 3.83 -10.51 -0.31
C VAL A 43 3.48 -11.15 -1.65
N ILE A 44 2.61 -10.50 -2.42
CA ILE A 44 2.19 -10.96 -3.75
C ILE A 44 2.73 -9.97 -4.78
N GLY A 45 3.58 -10.45 -5.67
CA GLY A 45 4.16 -9.67 -6.77
C GLY A 45 3.61 -10.08 -8.13
N ASP A 46 3.38 -9.12 -9.02
CA ASP A 46 2.91 -9.36 -10.39
C ASP A 46 4.05 -9.65 -11.39
N ARG A 47 5.28 -9.73 -10.90
CA ARG A 47 6.49 -10.05 -11.66
C ARG A 47 7.34 -11.05 -10.91
N GLU A 48 7.88 -12.01 -11.65
CA GLU A 48 8.72 -13.06 -11.07
C GLU A 48 10.07 -12.52 -10.59
N GLN A 49 10.73 -11.71 -11.43
CA GLN A 49 11.98 -11.04 -11.09
C GLN A 49 11.73 -9.57 -10.80
N THR A 50 11.97 -9.15 -9.57
CA THR A 50 11.70 -7.79 -9.10
C THR A 50 12.57 -7.50 -7.86
N PRO A 51 13.03 -6.25 -7.66
CA PRO A 51 13.73 -5.87 -6.44
C PRO A 51 12.95 -6.16 -5.14
N VAL A 52 11.62 -6.22 -5.23
CA VAL A 52 10.77 -6.60 -4.08
C VAL A 52 10.97 -8.05 -3.68
N ARG A 53 11.19 -8.98 -4.63
CA ARG A 53 11.48 -10.37 -4.31
C ARG A 53 12.79 -10.53 -3.54
N GLU A 54 13.84 -9.82 -3.97
CA GLU A 54 15.12 -9.78 -3.26
C GLU A 54 14.94 -9.19 -1.85
N LEU A 55 14.22 -8.08 -1.75
CA LEU A 55 13.87 -7.49 -0.46
C LEU A 55 13.13 -8.48 0.46
N CYS A 56 12.21 -9.28 -0.07
CA CYS A 56 11.50 -10.30 0.71
C CYS A 56 12.45 -11.40 1.21
N GLN A 57 13.45 -11.79 0.43
CA GLN A 57 14.49 -12.73 0.86
C GLN A 57 15.30 -12.15 2.03
N ASP A 58 15.76 -10.89 1.92
CA ASP A 58 16.51 -10.19 2.96
C ASP A 58 15.71 -10.07 4.27
N LEU A 59 14.41 -9.77 4.16
CA LEU A 59 13.49 -9.59 5.29
C LEU A 59 12.85 -10.92 5.76
N LYS A 60 13.17 -12.05 5.13
CA LYS A 60 12.56 -13.37 5.39
C LYS A 60 11.04 -13.37 5.30
N LEU A 61 10.48 -12.59 4.37
CA LEU A 61 9.05 -12.51 4.11
C LEU A 61 8.64 -13.51 3.02
N PRO A 62 7.49 -14.21 3.18
CA PRO A 62 6.94 -15.05 2.13
C PRO A 62 6.59 -14.23 0.90
N PHE A 63 7.09 -14.62 -0.27
CA PHE A 63 6.81 -13.98 -1.56
C PHE A 63 6.20 -15.00 -2.53
N VAL A 64 5.07 -14.63 -3.13
CA VAL A 64 4.40 -15.41 -4.19
C VAL A 64 4.30 -14.56 -5.44
N TYR A 65 4.74 -15.12 -6.57
CA TYR A 65 4.53 -14.53 -7.88
C TYR A 65 3.18 -14.95 -8.44
N VAL A 66 2.34 -13.99 -8.81
CA VAL A 66 1.07 -14.21 -9.51
C VAL A 66 1.06 -13.36 -10.78
N PRO A 67 1.04 -13.97 -11.98
CA PRO A 67 1.08 -13.23 -13.23
C PRO A 67 -0.21 -12.45 -13.44
N SER A 68 -0.10 -11.15 -13.73
CA SER A 68 -1.23 -10.23 -13.89
C SER A 68 -1.52 -9.85 -15.35
N LYS A 69 -1.19 -10.75 -16.31
CA LYS A 69 -1.58 -10.57 -17.72
C LYS A 69 -3.08 -10.69 -17.92
N ASP A 70 -3.68 -11.66 -17.24
CA ASP A 70 -5.12 -11.81 -17.12
C ASP A 70 -5.54 -11.45 -15.69
N MET A 71 -6.28 -10.35 -15.56
CA MET A 71 -6.68 -9.84 -14.25
C MET A 71 -7.71 -10.74 -13.57
N GLN A 72 -8.56 -11.44 -14.30
CA GLN A 72 -9.54 -12.35 -13.72
C GLN A 72 -8.84 -13.52 -13.00
N SER A 73 -7.88 -14.16 -13.66
CA SER A 73 -7.07 -15.22 -13.07
C SER A 73 -6.20 -14.70 -11.91
N TYR A 74 -5.63 -13.50 -12.04
CA TYR A 74 -4.86 -12.87 -10.98
C TYR A 74 -5.71 -12.66 -9.72
N GLU A 75 -6.89 -12.07 -9.86
CA GLU A 75 -7.80 -11.78 -8.77
C GLU A 75 -8.30 -13.05 -8.09
N ALA A 76 -8.64 -14.10 -8.86
CA ALA A 76 -9.03 -15.40 -8.33
C ALA A 76 -7.92 -16.03 -7.48
N GLU A 77 -6.67 -15.97 -7.96
CA GLU A 77 -5.52 -16.50 -7.22
C GLU A 77 -5.22 -15.68 -5.95
N VAL A 78 -5.34 -14.35 -6.00
CA VAL A 78 -5.21 -13.50 -4.80
C VAL A 78 -6.26 -13.85 -3.76
N ILE A 79 -7.52 -14.07 -4.15
CA ILE A 79 -8.59 -14.49 -3.21
C ILE A 79 -8.22 -15.83 -2.55
N ARG A 80 -7.73 -16.80 -3.34
CA ARG A 80 -7.30 -18.11 -2.82
C ARG A 80 -6.19 -17.96 -1.79
N LEU A 81 -5.14 -17.22 -2.13
CA LEU A 81 -3.98 -16.98 -1.27
C LEU A 81 -4.36 -16.23 0.02
N VAL A 82 -5.21 -15.22 -0.07
CA VAL A 82 -5.71 -14.48 1.09
C VAL A 82 -6.42 -15.39 2.08
N LYS A 83 -7.28 -16.28 1.58
CA LYS A 83 -7.99 -17.27 2.40
C LYS A 83 -7.03 -18.30 3.01
N GLU A 84 -6.15 -18.86 2.21
CA GLU A 84 -5.19 -19.89 2.63
C GLU A 84 -4.24 -19.37 3.73
N HIS A 85 -3.77 -18.14 3.58
CA HIS A 85 -2.86 -17.51 4.55
C HIS A 85 -3.56 -16.81 5.72
N GLY A 86 -4.90 -16.85 5.81
CA GLY A 86 -5.66 -16.19 6.87
C GLY A 86 -5.40 -14.69 6.93
N ILE A 87 -5.31 -14.03 5.77
CA ILE A 87 -5.06 -12.59 5.68
C ILE A 87 -6.29 -11.80 6.16
N GLU A 88 -6.07 -10.76 6.92
CA GLU A 88 -7.12 -9.91 7.49
C GLU A 88 -7.19 -8.52 6.86
N LEU A 89 -6.14 -8.11 6.12
CA LEU A 89 -6.08 -6.84 5.38
C LEU A 89 -5.07 -6.95 4.24
N ILE A 90 -5.38 -6.31 3.12
CA ILE A 90 -4.46 -6.16 1.98
C ILE A 90 -3.99 -4.71 1.91
N ALA A 91 -2.68 -4.50 1.77
CA ALA A 91 -2.05 -3.22 1.51
C ALA A 91 -1.47 -3.19 0.08
N LEU A 92 -1.87 -2.22 -0.74
CA LEU A 92 -1.31 -2.01 -2.08
C LEU A 92 -0.05 -1.12 -1.97
N ALA A 93 1.11 -1.64 -2.31
CA ALA A 93 2.38 -0.91 -2.26
C ALA A 93 3.05 -0.88 -3.64
N GLY A 94 2.70 0.10 -4.45
CA GLY A 94 3.16 0.21 -5.84
C GLY A 94 2.45 -0.76 -6.79
N PHE A 95 1.24 -1.18 -6.46
CA PHE A 95 0.36 -1.94 -7.35
C PHE A 95 -0.50 -0.96 -8.15
N LEU A 96 -0.30 -0.91 -9.47
CA LEU A 96 -0.85 0.14 -10.34
C LEU A 96 -2.08 -0.30 -11.15
N LYS A 97 -2.53 -1.54 -10.99
CA LYS A 97 -3.68 -2.07 -11.71
C LYS A 97 -4.97 -1.81 -10.96
N LEU A 98 -6.05 -1.58 -11.69
CA LEU A 98 -7.37 -1.47 -11.10
C LEU A 98 -7.86 -2.87 -10.70
N LEU A 99 -8.29 -3.00 -9.46
CA LEU A 99 -8.97 -4.19 -8.97
C LEU A 99 -10.46 -4.11 -9.34
N SER A 100 -11.02 -5.21 -9.81
CA SER A 100 -12.40 -5.24 -10.27
C SER A 100 -13.42 -5.10 -9.13
N ALA A 101 -14.63 -4.62 -9.45
CA ALA A 101 -15.73 -4.58 -8.49
C ALA A 101 -16.11 -5.99 -7.99
N ASP A 102 -16.03 -7.01 -8.86
CA ASP A 102 -16.24 -8.41 -8.48
C ASP A 102 -15.21 -8.87 -7.45
N PHE A 103 -13.92 -8.62 -7.69
CA PHE A 103 -12.88 -8.92 -6.72
C PHE A 103 -13.13 -8.25 -5.36
N LEU A 104 -13.39 -6.94 -5.36
CA LEU A 104 -13.60 -6.18 -4.11
C LEU A 104 -14.83 -6.66 -3.34
N SER A 105 -15.86 -7.16 -4.02
CA SER A 105 -17.04 -7.75 -3.38
C SER A 105 -16.75 -9.12 -2.77
N ARG A 106 -15.85 -9.91 -3.36
CA ARG A 106 -15.57 -11.31 -2.99
C ARG A 106 -14.45 -11.46 -1.98
N ILE A 107 -13.50 -10.52 -1.93
CA ILE A 107 -12.29 -10.66 -1.11
C ILE A 107 -12.56 -10.64 0.40
N GLN A 108 -13.67 -10.04 0.85
CA GLN A 108 -14.15 -10.02 2.25
C GLN A 108 -13.15 -9.46 3.28
N VAL A 109 -12.03 -8.94 2.84
CA VAL A 109 -11.06 -8.23 3.70
C VAL A 109 -10.83 -6.82 3.15
N PRO A 110 -10.52 -5.85 4.02
CA PRO A 110 -10.24 -4.49 3.55
C PRO A 110 -9.00 -4.45 2.66
N VAL A 111 -9.07 -3.62 1.63
CA VAL A 111 -7.94 -3.32 0.74
C VAL A 111 -7.62 -1.84 0.89
N LEU A 112 -6.41 -1.52 1.33
CA LEU A 112 -5.93 -0.15 1.48
C LEU A 112 -4.88 0.15 0.41
N ASN A 113 -4.89 1.39 -0.08
CA ASN A 113 -3.87 1.91 -0.99
C ASN A 113 -3.22 3.15 -0.39
N ILE A 114 -1.96 3.39 -0.74
CA ILE A 114 -1.29 4.66 -0.48
C ILE A 114 -1.09 5.41 -1.78
N HIS A 115 -1.54 6.67 -1.80
CA HIS A 115 -1.41 7.56 -2.95
C HIS A 115 -0.54 8.77 -2.59
N PRO A 116 0.45 9.15 -3.43
CA PRO A 116 1.45 10.16 -3.09
C PRO A 116 0.98 11.60 -3.32
N SER A 117 -0.28 11.90 -2.97
CA SER A 117 -0.83 13.26 -2.97
C SER A 117 -1.88 13.45 -1.89
N LEU A 118 -2.35 14.69 -1.74
CA LEU A 118 -3.51 15.04 -0.91
C LEU A 118 -4.80 14.84 -1.72
N LEU A 119 -5.32 13.61 -1.74
CA LEU A 119 -6.57 13.30 -2.44
C LEU A 119 -7.72 14.21 -1.96
N PRO A 120 -8.63 14.60 -2.86
CA PRO A 120 -8.80 14.13 -4.24
C PRO A 120 -7.88 14.81 -5.28
N LYS A 121 -7.06 15.81 -4.90
CA LYS A 121 -6.11 16.43 -5.83
C LYS A 121 -5.09 15.41 -6.33
N TYR A 122 -4.80 15.46 -7.62
CA TYR A 122 -3.79 14.62 -8.28
C TYR A 122 -4.04 13.11 -8.11
N GLY A 123 -5.31 12.69 -7.98
CA GLY A 123 -5.75 11.30 -8.01
C GLY A 123 -6.37 10.91 -9.35
N GLY A 124 -6.69 9.61 -9.50
CA GLY A 124 -7.41 9.07 -10.64
C GLY A 124 -6.52 8.52 -11.76
N THR A 125 -7.13 8.27 -12.91
CA THR A 125 -6.50 7.61 -14.05
C THR A 125 -5.21 8.31 -14.49
N LYS A 126 -4.12 7.54 -14.64
CA LYS A 126 -2.76 7.99 -15.02
C LYS A 126 -2.01 8.81 -13.97
N MET A 127 -2.58 9.06 -12.79
CA MET A 127 -1.91 9.74 -11.68
C MET A 127 -1.17 8.73 -10.81
N TYR A 128 0.09 8.43 -11.14
CA TYR A 128 0.96 7.52 -10.37
C TYR A 128 2.44 7.85 -10.56
N GLY A 129 3.25 7.49 -9.57
CA GLY A 129 4.71 7.68 -9.60
C GLY A 129 5.08 9.14 -9.79
N MET A 130 6.10 9.43 -10.58
CA MET A 130 6.59 10.80 -10.79
C MET A 130 5.55 11.74 -11.39
N ARG A 131 4.60 11.25 -12.17
CA ARG A 131 3.54 12.09 -12.77
C ARG A 131 2.74 12.88 -11.75
N VAL A 132 2.52 12.33 -10.56
CA VAL A 132 1.84 13.03 -9.47
C VAL A 132 2.68 14.22 -9.02
N HIS A 133 3.97 14.02 -8.77
CA HIS A 133 4.88 15.06 -8.29
C HIS A 133 5.16 16.12 -9.35
N GLU A 134 5.24 15.73 -10.61
CA GLU A 134 5.34 16.64 -11.77
C GLU A 134 4.09 17.54 -11.87
N ALA A 135 2.89 16.97 -11.70
CA ALA A 135 1.65 17.74 -11.70
C ALA A 135 1.57 18.70 -10.51
N VAL A 136 1.98 18.26 -9.32
CA VAL A 136 2.07 19.12 -8.11
C VAL A 136 3.05 20.26 -8.34
N PHE A 137 4.25 19.98 -8.85
CA PHE A 137 5.25 20.99 -9.14
C PHE A 137 4.77 22.01 -10.17
N ALA A 138 4.17 21.54 -11.27
CA ALA A 138 3.63 22.38 -12.33
C ALA A 138 2.47 23.28 -11.86
N SER A 139 1.71 22.87 -10.85
CA SER A 139 0.61 23.67 -10.30
C SER A 139 1.08 24.84 -9.41
N GLY A 140 2.34 24.80 -8.92
CA GLY A 140 2.87 25.77 -7.98
C GLY A 140 2.31 25.63 -6.55
N ASP A 141 1.64 24.51 -6.22
CA ASP A 141 1.19 24.23 -4.85
C ASP A 141 2.36 24.28 -3.87
N LYS A 142 2.09 24.77 -2.66
CA LYS A 142 3.10 24.89 -1.59
C LYS A 142 3.06 23.74 -0.61
N GLU A 143 2.01 22.91 -0.68
CA GLU A 143 1.82 21.72 0.12
C GLU A 143 1.56 20.52 -0.79
N SER A 144 2.12 19.38 -0.44
CA SER A 144 1.80 18.05 -0.94
C SER A 144 1.63 17.09 0.21
N GLY A 145 1.62 15.79 -0.03
CA GLY A 145 1.51 14.81 1.03
C GLY A 145 1.18 13.44 0.50
N ALA A 146 0.69 12.59 1.41
CA ALA A 146 0.25 11.26 1.06
C ALA A 146 -1.11 10.94 1.69
N THR A 147 -1.88 10.09 1.02
CA THR A 147 -3.20 9.65 1.44
C THR A 147 -3.27 8.14 1.45
N VAL A 148 -3.65 7.56 2.59
CA VAL A 148 -4.08 6.16 2.67
C VAL A 148 -5.60 6.13 2.60
N HIS A 149 -6.14 5.33 1.69
CA HIS A 149 -7.57 5.21 1.44
C HIS A 149 -7.98 3.76 1.22
N GLU A 150 -9.26 3.47 1.41
CA GLU A 150 -9.84 2.20 1.00
C GLU A 150 -9.87 2.13 -0.53
N VAL A 151 -9.60 0.96 -1.08
CA VAL A 151 -9.69 0.75 -2.53
C VAL A 151 -11.15 0.60 -2.93
N SER A 152 -11.51 1.28 -4.01
CA SER A 152 -12.83 1.21 -4.65
C SER A 152 -12.68 0.82 -6.12
N PRO A 153 -13.78 0.48 -6.83
CA PRO A 153 -13.73 0.21 -8.28
C PRO A 153 -13.35 1.41 -9.15
N VAL A 154 -13.21 2.58 -8.54
CA VAL A 154 -12.76 3.81 -9.20
C VAL A 154 -11.42 4.22 -8.60
N TYR A 155 -10.44 4.55 -9.44
CA TYR A 155 -9.12 4.96 -8.98
C TYR A 155 -9.19 6.11 -7.97
N ASP A 156 -8.52 5.93 -6.85
CA ASP A 156 -8.27 6.92 -5.77
C ASP A 156 -9.54 7.59 -5.19
N ALA A 157 -10.72 6.98 -5.40
CA ALA A 157 -12.03 7.53 -4.98
C ALA A 157 -12.60 6.89 -3.70
N GLY A 158 -11.87 5.98 -3.06
CA GLY A 158 -12.31 5.33 -1.84
C GLY A 158 -12.20 6.23 -0.60
N ARG A 159 -12.83 5.79 0.50
CA ARG A 159 -12.83 6.52 1.77
C ARG A 159 -11.40 6.73 2.29
N ILE A 160 -11.05 7.97 2.61
CA ILE A 160 -9.76 8.32 3.21
C ILE A 160 -9.70 7.75 4.64
N VAL A 161 -8.64 7.01 4.93
CA VAL A 161 -8.32 6.45 6.25
C VAL A 161 -7.39 7.39 7.00
N LEU A 162 -6.33 7.85 6.36
CA LEU A 162 -5.35 8.77 6.93
C LEU A 162 -4.73 9.61 5.81
N GLN A 163 -4.58 10.91 6.06
CA GLN A 163 -3.92 11.82 5.14
C GLN A 163 -2.96 12.72 5.92
N ARG A 164 -1.77 12.96 5.38
CA ARG A 164 -0.79 13.85 6.01
C ARG A 164 -0.13 14.72 4.97
N LYS A 165 -0.07 16.02 5.26
CA LYS A 165 0.55 17.03 4.42
C LYS A 165 2.01 17.27 4.77
N VAL A 166 2.74 17.79 3.81
CA VAL A 166 4.13 18.26 3.95
C VAL A 166 4.31 19.54 3.15
N ASP A 167 5.05 20.48 3.73
CA ASP A 167 5.46 21.71 3.04
C ASP A 167 6.52 21.37 1.97
N ILE A 168 6.27 21.87 0.75
CA ILE A 168 7.12 21.73 -0.42
C ILE A 168 7.55 23.09 -1.01
N SER A 169 7.35 24.17 -0.28
CA SER A 169 7.63 25.55 -0.76
C SER A 169 9.10 25.79 -1.10
N ASP A 170 10.01 25.02 -0.54
CA ASP A 170 11.45 25.03 -0.77
C ASP A 170 11.93 24.05 -1.87
N CYS A 171 11.01 23.23 -2.43
CA CYS A 171 11.36 22.29 -3.49
C CYS A 171 11.54 22.99 -4.83
N CYS A 172 12.64 22.69 -5.51
CA CYS A 172 13.00 23.27 -6.80
C CYS A 172 12.61 22.40 -8.00
N ASN A 173 12.18 21.15 -7.75
CA ASN A 173 11.81 20.17 -8.79
C ASN A 173 10.87 19.08 -8.22
N SER A 174 10.33 18.26 -9.11
CA SER A 174 9.42 17.17 -8.77
C SER A 174 10.08 16.04 -7.97
N GLU A 175 11.37 15.82 -8.14
CA GLU A 175 12.16 14.79 -7.44
C GLU A 175 12.30 15.12 -5.96
N GLU A 176 12.50 16.39 -5.62
CA GLU A 176 12.55 16.85 -4.23
C GLU A 176 11.19 16.70 -3.55
N ILE A 177 10.10 17.02 -4.26
CA ILE A 177 8.72 16.76 -3.80
C ILE A 177 8.53 15.27 -3.54
N ALA A 178 8.89 14.42 -4.50
CA ALA A 178 8.80 12.96 -4.35
C ALA A 178 9.56 12.46 -3.12
N GLY A 179 10.76 12.98 -2.87
CA GLY A 179 11.58 12.63 -1.71
C GLY A 179 10.92 13.01 -0.37
N LYS A 180 10.26 14.19 -0.30
CA LYS A 180 9.51 14.61 0.90
C LYS A 180 8.25 13.77 1.11
N VAL A 181 7.47 13.56 0.05
CA VAL A 181 6.23 12.79 0.10
C VAL A 181 6.52 11.33 0.48
N LEU A 182 7.57 10.70 -0.05
CA LEU A 182 7.94 9.33 0.28
C LEU A 182 8.22 9.15 1.78
N LYS A 183 8.82 10.15 2.45
CA LYS A 183 9.01 10.11 3.91
C LYS A 183 7.67 10.09 4.65
N ILE A 184 6.68 10.84 4.16
CA ILE A 184 5.32 10.84 4.71
C ILE A 184 4.65 9.49 4.48
N GLU A 185 4.74 8.92 3.26
CA GLU A 185 4.19 7.60 2.96
C GLU A 185 4.69 6.54 3.95
N HIS A 186 6.02 6.50 4.18
CA HIS A 186 6.64 5.54 5.10
C HIS A 186 6.15 5.68 6.55
N GLN A 187 5.76 6.88 6.98
CA GLN A 187 5.23 7.13 8.31
C GLN A 187 3.77 6.72 8.43
N ILE A 188 2.93 7.15 7.47
CA ILE A 188 1.48 7.04 7.63
C ILE A 188 0.91 5.69 7.22
N TYR A 189 1.58 4.91 6.34
CA TYR A 189 0.96 3.70 5.83
C TYR A 189 0.76 2.64 6.89
N ALA A 190 1.79 2.32 7.66
CA ALA A 190 1.67 1.38 8.77
C ALA A 190 0.72 1.92 9.85
N GLU A 191 0.79 3.22 10.16
CA GLU A 191 -0.13 3.88 11.11
C GLU A 191 -1.59 3.71 10.68
N ALA A 192 -1.91 3.96 9.41
CA ALA A 192 -3.26 3.81 8.86
C ALA A 192 -3.75 2.35 8.94
N ILE A 193 -2.90 1.38 8.62
CA ILE A 193 -3.21 -0.04 8.76
C ILE A 193 -3.58 -0.38 10.21
N LEU A 194 -2.77 0.09 11.16
CA LEU A 194 -3.02 -0.16 12.59
C LEU A 194 -4.30 0.50 13.09
N GLN A 195 -4.56 1.76 12.69
CA GLN A 195 -5.80 2.46 13.03
C GLN A 195 -7.02 1.71 12.48
N TYR A 196 -6.94 1.25 11.23
CA TYR A 196 -8.01 0.51 10.58
C TYR A 196 -8.33 -0.81 11.29
N LEU A 197 -7.30 -1.57 11.68
CA LEU A 197 -7.46 -2.83 12.41
C LEU A 197 -8.03 -2.63 13.81
N LYS A 198 -7.67 -1.54 14.50
CA LYS A 198 -8.21 -1.19 15.82
C LYS A 198 -9.69 -0.79 15.75
N ALA A 199 -10.10 -0.06 14.73
CA ALA A 199 -11.48 0.40 14.58
C ALA A 199 -12.49 -0.72 14.26
N LYS A 200 -12.02 -1.90 13.83
CA LYS A 200 -12.87 -3.09 13.55
C LYS A 200 -13.02 -4.04 14.75
N ARG A 201 -12.44 -3.72 15.89
CA ARG A 201 -12.65 -4.43 17.15
C ARG A 201 -13.87 -3.89 17.90
#